data_53faec7cb210244f286fefffdf101318
#
_entry.id   53faec7cb210244f286fefffdf101318
#
_cell.length_a   1.000
_cell.length_b   1.000
_cell.length_c   1.000
_cell.angle_alpha   90.00
_cell.angle_beta   90.00
_cell.angle_gamma   90.00
#
_symmetry.space_group_name_H-M   'P 1'
#
loop_
_entity.id
_entity.type
_entity.pdbx_description
1 polymer ?
#
loop_
_entity_poly.entity_id
_entity_poly.type
_entity_poly.pdbx_seq_one_letter_code
_entity_poly.pdbx_strand_id
1 'polypeptide(L)'
;MTPLREKMIEEMQLRRFSSNTQESYVRSVSGLASHYHKSPDQINSSQLKNYCLFLTNKRNLSWSSINTITAGIRFFYAETLDRKNMSLSIPPRKTPRRLPEIFSRGELLALFSSTANLKHRLVLMTAYGCGLRISEVTNLKVGDIDSNRMMVRIEGGKGNKDRYTILSPRLLTELRSYWLAYRPSLWLFENKITKERLTRSTPHLIFKAALKKAAITKNVTFHGLRHSFASHLLEAGVDIRTIQILMGHSSITTTAKYLHVARKNLGSIKSPLDLLYVPDTKKF
;
A
#
# COMPACT_ATOMS: atom_id res chain seq x y z
N MET A 1 -2.91 -15.31 -28.18
CA MET A 1 -3.95 -15.00 -27.15
C MET A 1 -5.31 -15.34 -27.71
N THR A 2 -6.35 -15.53 -26.89
CA THR A 2 -7.72 -15.73 -27.41
C THR A 2 -8.33 -14.38 -27.80
N PRO A 3 -9.16 -14.32 -28.86
CA PRO A 3 -9.78 -13.07 -29.33
C PRO A 3 -10.55 -12.31 -28.21
N LEU A 4 -11.24 -13.05 -27.34
CA LEU A 4 -11.96 -12.45 -26.20
C LEU A 4 -11.03 -11.78 -25.16
N ARG A 5 -9.85 -12.34 -24.96
CA ARG A 5 -8.85 -11.75 -24.04
C ARG A 5 -8.27 -10.47 -24.64
N GLU A 6 -7.98 -10.46 -25.91
CA GLU A 6 -7.47 -9.27 -26.62
C GLU A 6 -8.50 -8.14 -26.56
N LYS A 7 -9.76 -8.41 -26.95
CA LYS A 7 -10.85 -7.45 -26.85
C LYS A 7 -11.04 -6.90 -25.44
N MET A 8 -10.97 -7.76 -24.41
CA MET A 8 -11.06 -7.32 -23.01
C MET A 8 -9.91 -6.38 -22.61
N ILE A 9 -8.69 -6.66 -23.09
CA ILE A 9 -7.53 -5.81 -22.80
C ILE A 9 -7.67 -4.45 -23.50
N GLU A 10 -8.10 -4.42 -24.76
CA GLU A 10 -8.36 -3.19 -25.51
C GLU A 10 -9.39 -2.30 -24.81
N GLU A 11 -10.51 -2.88 -24.36
CA GLU A 11 -11.55 -2.15 -23.61
C GLU A 11 -11.03 -1.57 -22.29
N MET A 12 -10.13 -2.27 -21.61
CA MET A 12 -9.48 -1.77 -20.38
C MET A 12 -8.45 -0.67 -20.69
N GLN A 13 -7.73 -0.77 -21.82
CA GLN A 13 -6.76 0.24 -22.26
C GLN A 13 -7.46 1.55 -22.63
N LEU A 14 -8.56 1.50 -23.39
CA LEU A 14 -9.39 2.66 -23.70
C LEU A 14 -9.83 3.41 -22.43
N ARG A 15 -10.12 2.68 -21.36
CA ARG A 15 -10.50 3.25 -20.05
C ARG A 15 -9.31 3.59 -19.15
N ARG A 16 -8.09 3.49 -19.67
CA ARG A 16 -6.82 3.78 -18.97
C ARG A 16 -6.65 2.98 -17.65
N PHE A 17 -7.08 1.72 -17.63
CA PHE A 17 -6.86 0.86 -16.48
C PHE A 17 -5.37 0.55 -16.34
N SER A 18 -4.90 0.54 -15.08
CA SER A 18 -3.51 0.19 -14.79
C SER A 18 -3.21 -1.27 -15.18
N SER A 19 -1.98 -1.58 -15.57
CA SER A 19 -1.54 -2.94 -15.92
C SER A 19 -1.91 -3.96 -14.85
N ASN A 20 -1.76 -3.62 -13.56
CA ASN A 20 -2.16 -4.50 -12.46
C ASN A 20 -3.67 -4.79 -12.44
N THR A 21 -4.51 -3.80 -12.78
CA THR A 21 -5.97 -4.00 -12.88
C THR A 21 -6.29 -4.89 -14.06
N GLN A 22 -5.65 -4.65 -15.21
CA GLN A 22 -5.82 -5.47 -16.41
C GLN A 22 -5.47 -6.93 -16.14
N GLU A 23 -4.30 -7.20 -15.56
CA GLU A 23 -3.88 -8.56 -15.17
C GLU A 23 -4.85 -9.22 -14.19
N SER A 24 -5.30 -8.48 -13.18
CA SER A 24 -6.23 -8.99 -12.17
C SER A 24 -7.58 -9.37 -12.79
N TYR A 25 -8.11 -8.54 -13.69
CA TYR A 25 -9.38 -8.78 -14.36
C TYR A 25 -9.29 -9.94 -15.34
N VAL A 26 -8.23 -9.99 -16.16
CA VAL A 26 -7.97 -11.12 -17.05
C VAL A 26 -7.84 -12.43 -16.27
N ARG A 27 -7.10 -12.42 -15.15
CA ARG A 27 -6.96 -13.60 -14.28
C ARG A 27 -8.31 -14.04 -13.71
N SER A 28 -9.19 -13.11 -13.37
CA SER A 28 -10.53 -13.41 -12.85
C SER A 28 -11.38 -14.16 -13.86
N VAL A 29 -11.38 -13.71 -15.11
CA VAL A 29 -12.12 -14.36 -16.21
C VAL A 29 -11.48 -15.70 -16.60
N SER A 30 -10.15 -15.78 -16.65
CA SER A 30 -9.44 -17.04 -16.88
C SER A 30 -9.74 -18.08 -15.80
N GLY A 31 -9.81 -17.65 -14.53
CA GLY A 31 -10.18 -18.54 -13.42
C GLY A 31 -11.61 -19.10 -13.54
N LEU A 32 -12.56 -18.26 -14.01
CA LEU A 32 -13.92 -18.67 -14.29
C LEU A 32 -13.96 -19.71 -15.44
N ALA A 33 -13.30 -19.44 -16.56
CA ALA A 33 -13.22 -20.34 -17.71
C ALA A 33 -12.59 -21.67 -17.34
N SER A 34 -11.50 -21.66 -16.57
CA SER A 34 -10.83 -22.87 -16.10
C SER A 34 -11.71 -23.70 -15.16
N HIS A 35 -12.53 -23.05 -14.31
CA HIS A 35 -13.42 -23.76 -13.39
C HIS A 35 -14.50 -24.58 -14.09
N TYR A 36 -15.02 -24.06 -15.20
CA TYR A 36 -16.07 -24.74 -15.98
C TYR A 36 -15.55 -25.49 -17.22
N HIS A 37 -14.25 -25.40 -17.51
CA HIS A 37 -13.65 -25.94 -18.75
C HIS A 37 -14.40 -25.49 -20.02
N LYS A 38 -14.89 -24.24 -20.01
CA LYS A 38 -15.66 -23.65 -21.10
C LYS A 38 -15.19 -22.23 -21.42
N SER A 39 -15.45 -21.81 -22.67
CA SER A 39 -15.25 -20.40 -23.02
C SER A 39 -16.14 -19.49 -22.17
N PRO A 40 -15.61 -18.38 -21.64
CA PRO A 40 -16.35 -17.54 -20.68
C PRO A 40 -17.63 -16.92 -21.28
N ASP A 41 -17.74 -16.75 -22.59
CA ASP A 41 -18.95 -16.27 -23.28
C ASP A 41 -20.10 -17.28 -23.27
N GLN A 42 -19.82 -18.57 -23.03
CA GLN A 42 -20.79 -19.66 -22.95
C GLN A 42 -21.29 -19.92 -21.53
N ILE A 43 -20.81 -19.19 -20.54
CA ILE A 43 -21.19 -19.35 -19.15
C ILE A 43 -22.42 -18.49 -18.86
N ASN A 44 -23.46 -19.10 -18.27
CA ASN A 44 -24.71 -18.43 -17.96
C ASN A 44 -24.74 -17.81 -16.54
N SER A 45 -25.75 -17.02 -16.24
CA SER A 45 -25.88 -16.32 -14.95
C SER A 45 -25.95 -17.24 -13.73
N SER A 46 -26.59 -18.43 -13.87
CA SER A 46 -26.65 -19.43 -12.79
C SER A 46 -25.27 -19.98 -12.48
N GLN A 47 -24.48 -20.29 -13.52
CA GLN A 47 -23.09 -20.74 -13.36
C GLN A 47 -22.20 -19.65 -12.74
N LEU A 48 -22.40 -18.38 -13.07
CA LEU A 48 -21.68 -17.26 -12.44
C LEU A 48 -21.98 -17.19 -10.93
N LYS A 49 -23.24 -17.32 -10.54
CA LYS A 49 -23.64 -17.37 -9.13
C LYS A 49 -23.01 -18.55 -8.41
N ASN A 50 -23.05 -19.74 -9.01
CA ASN A 50 -22.44 -20.95 -8.44
C ASN A 50 -20.93 -20.82 -8.30
N TYR A 51 -20.26 -20.18 -9.26
CA TYR A 51 -18.82 -19.87 -9.14
C TYR A 51 -18.51 -18.96 -7.95
N CYS A 52 -19.32 -17.92 -7.73
CA CYS A 52 -19.16 -17.07 -6.55
C CYS A 52 -19.36 -17.82 -5.24
N LEU A 53 -20.34 -18.73 -5.18
CA LEU A 53 -20.55 -19.62 -4.03
C LEU A 53 -19.37 -20.57 -3.83
N PHE A 54 -18.83 -21.14 -4.91
CA PHE A 54 -17.62 -21.96 -4.86
C PHE A 54 -16.42 -21.17 -4.29
N LEU A 55 -16.19 -19.93 -4.77
CA LEU A 55 -15.09 -19.08 -4.27
C LEU A 55 -15.27 -18.77 -2.77
N THR A 56 -16.50 -18.58 -2.33
CA THR A 56 -16.82 -18.27 -0.93
C THR A 56 -16.69 -19.50 -0.04
N ASN A 57 -17.36 -20.60 -0.40
CA ASN A 57 -17.59 -21.75 0.50
C ASN A 57 -16.48 -22.81 0.39
N LYS A 58 -15.95 -23.05 -0.83
CA LYS A 58 -14.94 -24.07 -1.06
C LYS A 58 -13.52 -23.52 -1.06
N ARG A 59 -13.30 -22.36 -1.70
CA ARG A 59 -11.98 -21.70 -1.73
C ARG A 59 -11.74 -20.80 -0.53
N ASN A 60 -12.76 -20.52 0.27
CA ASN A 60 -12.72 -19.69 1.48
C ASN A 60 -11.99 -18.35 1.27
N LEU A 61 -12.21 -17.73 0.11
CA LEU A 61 -11.57 -16.47 -0.24
C LEU A 61 -12.13 -15.31 0.59
N SER A 62 -11.26 -14.34 0.88
CA SER A 62 -11.69 -13.11 1.54
C SER A 62 -12.71 -12.36 0.67
N TRP A 63 -13.62 -11.63 1.33
CA TRP A 63 -14.59 -10.79 0.63
C TRP A 63 -13.95 -9.81 -0.35
N SER A 64 -12.80 -9.23 0.02
CA SER A 64 -12.04 -8.33 -0.84
C SER A 64 -11.60 -9.02 -2.13
N SER A 65 -11.12 -10.27 -2.03
CA SER A 65 -10.70 -11.07 -3.19
C SER A 65 -11.89 -11.38 -4.09
N ILE A 66 -13.01 -11.81 -3.50
CA ILE A 66 -14.25 -12.11 -4.23
C ILE A 66 -14.75 -10.85 -4.96
N ASN A 67 -14.75 -9.70 -4.28
CA ASN A 67 -15.18 -8.43 -4.90
C ASN A 67 -14.29 -8.03 -6.08
N THR A 68 -12.98 -8.26 -6.01
CA THR A 68 -12.07 -8.01 -7.12
C THR A 68 -12.33 -8.96 -8.30
N ILE A 69 -12.54 -10.26 -8.02
CA ILE A 69 -12.84 -11.27 -9.04
C ILE A 69 -14.15 -10.94 -9.73
N THR A 70 -15.19 -10.62 -8.96
CA THR A 70 -16.52 -10.28 -9.52
C THR A 70 -16.52 -8.97 -10.28
N ALA A 71 -15.69 -8.00 -9.89
CA ALA A 71 -15.53 -6.77 -10.67
C ALA A 71 -14.93 -7.06 -12.06
N GLY A 72 -13.91 -7.92 -12.15
CA GLY A 72 -13.32 -8.35 -13.42
C GLY A 72 -14.32 -9.13 -14.29
N ILE A 73 -15.10 -10.03 -13.70
CA ILE A 73 -16.15 -10.79 -14.41
C ILE A 73 -17.25 -9.84 -14.90
N ARG A 74 -17.73 -8.92 -14.06
CA ARG A 74 -18.72 -7.90 -14.49
C ARG A 74 -18.23 -7.07 -15.66
N PHE A 75 -16.99 -6.59 -15.58
CA PHE A 75 -16.37 -5.83 -16.65
C PHE A 75 -16.38 -6.63 -17.96
N PHE A 76 -15.99 -7.90 -17.92
CA PHE A 76 -15.98 -8.76 -19.10
C PHE A 76 -17.36 -8.90 -19.73
N TYR A 77 -18.38 -9.23 -18.95
CA TYR A 77 -19.73 -9.41 -19.51
C TYR A 77 -20.35 -8.09 -19.96
N ALA A 78 -20.19 -7.01 -19.19
CA ALA A 78 -20.81 -5.72 -19.51
C ALA A 78 -20.12 -4.99 -20.68
N GLU A 79 -18.78 -4.92 -20.65
CA GLU A 79 -18.03 -4.06 -21.56
C GLU A 79 -17.44 -4.85 -22.74
N THR A 80 -17.00 -6.09 -22.53
CA THR A 80 -16.37 -6.90 -23.59
C THR A 80 -17.41 -7.62 -24.44
N LEU A 81 -18.47 -8.18 -23.80
CA LEU A 81 -19.53 -8.93 -24.48
C LEU A 81 -20.82 -8.13 -24.72
N ASP A 82 -20.91 -6.90 -24.21
CA ASP A 82 -22.12 -6.05 -24.22
C ASP A 82 -23.39 -6.73 -23.64
N ARG A 83 -23.18 -7.59 -22.64
CA ARG A 83 -24.24 -8.35 -21.93
C ARG A 83 -24.57 -7.72 -20.58
N LYS A 84 -25.13 -6.50 -20.59
CA LYS A 84 -25.43 -5.73 -19.36
C LYS A 84 -26.46 -6.42 -18.43
N ASN A 85 -27.29 -7.29 -18.96
CA ASN A 85 -28.28 -8.05 -18.19
C ASN A 85 -27.69 -9.21 -17.38
N MET A 86 -26.42 -9.57 -17.56
CA MET A 86 -25.72 -10.57 -16.74
C MET A 86 -25.14 -9.94 -15.47
N SER A 87 -25.99 -9.26 -14.68
CA SER A 87 -25.54 -8.60 -13.47
C SER A 87 -25.31 -9.63 -12.35
N LEU A 88 -24.08 -9.77 -11.93
CA LEU A 88 -23.71 -10.43 -10.68
C LEU A 88 -24.01 -9.47 -9.52
N SER A 89 -25.24 -9.51 -9.00
CA SER A 89 -25.57 -8.81 -7.77
C SER A 89 -25.07 -9.61 -6.58
N ILE A 90 -23.87 -9.29 -6.12
CA ILE A 90 -23.38 -9.80 -4.85
C ILE A 90 -23.60 -8.72 -3.81
N PRO A 91 -24.47 -8.94 -2.82
CA PRO A 91 -24.73 -7.94 -1.80
C PRO A 91 -23.44 -7.58 -1.04
N PRO A 92 -23.22 -6.28 -0.76
CA PRO A 92 -22.04 -5.85 -0.03
C PRO A 92 -22.06 -6.43 1.39
N ARG A 93 -21.01 -7.14 1.79
CA ARG A 93 -20.85 -7.64 3.15
C ARG A 93 -20.19 -6.57 4.01
N LYS A 94 -20.77 -6.27 5.16
CA LYS A 94 -20.10 -5.51 6.22
C LYS A 94 -19.02 -6.42 6.83
N THR A 95 -17.77 -6.24 6.41
CA THR A 95 -16.64 -6.88 7.08
C THR A 95 -16.30 -6.07 8.33
N PRO A 96 -16.11 -6.71 9.49
CA PRO A 96 -15.59 -6.01 10.65
C PRO A 96 -14.22 -5.39 10.29
N ARG A 97 -14.10 -4.09 10.47
CA ARG A 97 -12.83 -3.39 10.23
C ARG A 97 -11.87 -3.75 11.36
N ARG A 98 -10.96 -4.67 11.11
CA ARG A 98 -9.83 -4.89 12.03
C ARG A 98 -8.89 -3.69 11.91
N LEU A 99 -8.51 -3.14 13.06
CA LEU A 99 -7.47 -2.13 13.10
C LEU A 99 -6.16 -2.75 12.62
N PRO A 100 -5.38 -2.04 11.77
CA PRO A 100 -4.08 -2.55 11.36
C PRO A 100 -3.17 -2.68 12.58
N GLU A 101 -2.47 -3.79 12.71
CA GLU A 101 -1.38 -3.93 13.67
C GLU A 101 -0.24 -2.99 13.26
N ILE A 102 0.24 -2.22 14.22
CA ILE A 102 1.34 -1.27 14.06
C ILE A 102 2.54 -1.75 14.87
N PHE A 103 3.72 -1.38 14.43
CA PHE A 103 4.95 -1.60 15.18
C PHE A 103 5.07 -0.59 16.32
N SER A 104 5.52 -1.03 17.46
CA SER A 104 6.03 -0.14 18.50
C SER A 104 7.40 0.42 18.09
N ARG A 105 7.84 1.50 18.75
CA ARG A 105 9.19 2.07 18.52
C ARG A 105 10.30 1.04 18.80
N GLY A 106 10.16 0.24 19.85
CA GLY A 106 11.11 -0.82 20.19
C GLY A 106 11.20 -1.91 19.12
N GLU A 107 10.06 -2.36 18.60
CA GLU A 107 10.01 -3.34 17.51
C GLU A 107 10.65 -2.82 16.22
N LEU A 108 10.45 -1.55 15.87
CA LEU A 108 11.13 -0.94 14.72
C LEU A 108 12.64 -0.87 14.91
N LEU A 109 13.11 -0.50 16.09
CA LEU A 109 14.54 -0.50 16.40
C LEU A 109 15.12 -1.91 16.28
N ALA A 110 14.46 -2.92 16.84
CA ALA A 110 14.86 -4.32 16.72
C ALA A 110 14.87 -4.79 15.25
N LEU A 111 13.86 -4.41 14.46
CA LEU A 111 13.76 -4.75 13.04
C LEU A 111 14.95 -4.18 12.25
N PHE A 112 15.29 -2.91 12.47
CA PHE A 112 16.39 -2.26 11.76
C PHE A 112 17.75 -2.78 12.21
N SER A 113 17.98 -2.94 13.51
CA SER A 113 19.27 -3.41 14.07
C SER A 113 19.56 -4.86 13.71
N SER A 114 18.54 -5.73 13.65
CA SER A 114 18.70 -7.13 13.24
C SER A 114 19.01 -7.30 11.74
N THR A 115 18.85 -6.23 10.93
CA THR A 115 19.09 -6.27 9.49
C THR A 115 20.52 -5.82 9.19
N ALA A 116 21.48 -6.75 9.18
CA ALA A 116 22.90 -6.46 8.98
C ALA A 116 23.23 -5.87 7.61
N ASN A 117 22.56 -6.31 6.53
CA ASN A 117 22.80 -5.77 5.19
C ASN A 117 22.29 -4.34 5.09
N LEU A 118 23.21 -3.39 4.83
CA LEU A 118 22.91 -1.96 4.79
C LEU A 118 21.80 -1.60 3.79
N LYS A 119 21.83 -2.15 2.58
CA LYS A 119 20.78 -1.91 1.58
C LYS A 119 19.41 -2.41 2.06
N HIS A 120 19.36 -3.62 2.60
CA HIS A 120 18.11 -4.19 3.11
C HIS A 120 17.55 -3.37 4.27
N ARG A 121 18.41 -2.96 5.20
CA ARG A 121 18.03 -2.11 6.33
C ARG A 121 17.46 -0.78 5.84
N LEU A 122 18.10 -0.16 4.85
CA LEU A 122 17.66 1.11 4.31
C LEU A 122 16.35 1.02 3.49
N VAL A 123 16.10 -0.08 2.80
CA VAL A 123 14.78 -0.33 2.20
C VAL A 123 13.66 -0.26 3.25
N LEU A 124 13.88 -0.86 4.43
CA LEU A 124 12.90 -0.84 5.53
C LEU A 124 12.82 0.54 6.20
N MET A 125 13.98 1.16 6.48
CA MET A 125 14.04 2.49 7.09
C MET A 125 13.39 3.55 6.21
N THR A 126 13.62 3.52 4.89
CA THR A 126 13.01 4.46 3.94
C THR A 126 11.49 4.24 3.84
N ALA A 127 11.05 2.98 3.81
CA ALA A 127 9.62 2.66 3.81
C ALA A 127 8.90 3.23 5.04
N TYR A 128 9.51 3.09 6.23
CA TYR A 128 8.97 3.65 7.47
C TYR A 128 9.16 5.15 7.56
N GLY A 129 10.39 5.66 7.39
CA GLY A 129 10.75 7.06 7.65
C GLY A 129 10.09 8.06 6.70
N CYS A 130 9.73 7.61 5.49
CA CYS A 130 9.03 8.42 4.48
C CYS A 130 7.58 7.97 4.24
N GLY A 131 7.09 6.95 4.93
CA GLY A 131 5.74 6.44 4.79
C GLY A 131 5.41 5.87 3.42
N LEU A 132 6.35 5.19 2.76
CA LEU A 132 6.24 4.78 1.36
C LEU A 132 5.49 3.45 1.17
N ARG A 133 4.84 3.34 0.01
CA ARG A 133 4.35 2.06 -0.50
C ARG A 133 5.52 1.25 -1.08
N ILE A 134 5.36 -0.07 -1.17
CA ILE A 134 6.41 -0.94 -1.72
C ILE A 134 6.85 -0.51 -3.12
N SER A 135 5.89 -0.17 -4.00
CA SER A 135 6.18 0.30 -5.35
C SER A 135 6.90 1.65 -5.37
N GLU A 136 6.63 2.52 -4.40
CA GLU A 136 7.29 3.81 -4.27
C GLU A 136 8.75 3.62 -3.83
N VAL A 137 9.00 2.72 -2.87
CA VAL A 137 10.37 2.37 -2.44
C VAL A 137 11.19 1.78 -3.59
N THR A 138 10.60 0.86 -4.37
CA THR A 138 11.33 0.21 -5.49
C THR A 138 11.55 1.12 -6.69
N ASN A 139 10.73 2.17 -6.85
CA ASN A 139 10.83 3.14 -7.94
C ASN A 139 11.59 4.42 -7.54
N LEU A 140 12.09 4.52 -6.30
CA LEU A 140 12.78 5.70 -5.82
C LEU A 140 14.14 5.85 -6.52
N LYS A 141 14.42 7.03 -7.04
CA LYS A 141 15.67 7.37 -7.70
C LYS A 141 16.62 8.10 -6.75
N VAL A 142 17.90 8.09 -7.03
CA VAL A 142 18.89 8.87 -6.26
C VAL A 142 18.55 10.36 -6.28
N GLY A 143 18.14 10.89 -7.44
CA GLY A 143 17.76 12.31 -7.61
C GLY A 143 16.44 12.71 -6.93
N ASP A 144 15.68 11.75 -6.37
CA ASP A 144 14.46 12.07 -5.61
C ASP A 144 14.76 12.50 -4.16
N ILE A 145 16.01 12.35 -3.72
CA ILE A 145 16.43 12.72 -2.36
C ILE A 145 16.88 14.18 -2.36
N ASP A 146 16.03 15.08 -1.89
CA ASP A 146 16.36 16.51 -1.73
C ASP A 146 16.92 16.74 -0.32
N SER A 147 18.25 16.70 -0.20
CA SER A 147 18.93 16.92 1.08
C SER A 147 18.88 18.38 1.55
N ASN A 148 18.69 19.35 0.63
CA ASN A 148 18.63 20.76 0.99
C ASN A 148 17.29 21.11 1.63
N ARG A 149 16.20 20.57 1.09
CA ARG A 149 14.85 20.77 1.62
C ARG A 149 14.44 19.71 2.64
N MET A 150 15.28 18.70 2.89
CA MET A 150 14.97 17.54 3.75
C MET A 150 13.68 16.86 3.34
N MET A 151 13.51 16.62 2.03
CA MET A 151 12.34 16.01 1.42
C MET A 151 12.71 14.87 0.47
N VAL A 152 11.74 13.98 0.25
CA VAL A 152 11.81 12.92 -0.76
C VAL A 152 10.67 13.12 -1.73
N ARG A 153 10.99 13.23 -3.04
CA ARG A 153 10.01 13.30 -4.12
C ARG A 153 9.52 11.89 -4.48
N ILE A 154 8.24 11.72 -4.62
CA ILE A 154 7.61 10.48 -5.03
C ILE A 154 6.89 10.71 -6.35
N GLU A 155 7.48 10.23 -7.44
CA GLU A 155 6.90 10.31 -8.77
C GLU A 155 5.76 9.30 -8.95
N GLY A 156 4.71 9.69 -9.67
CA GLY A 156 3.66 8.79 -10.13
C GLY A 156 2.95 8.03 -9.01
N GLY A 157 2.66 8.67 -7.88
CA GLY A 157 1.86 8.11 -6.80
C GLY A 157 0.48 7.64 -7.28
N LYS A 158 -0.37 7.15 -6.38
CA LYS A 158 -1.73 6.71 -6.72
C LYS A 158 -2.49 7.85 -7.42
N GLY A 159 -2.92 7.62 -8.66
CA GLY A 159 -3.57 8.62 -9.53
C GLY A 159 -2.57 9.47 -10.31
N ASN A 160 -1.34 9.01 -10.49
CA ASN A 160 -0.28 9.67 -11.27
C ASN A 160 0.04 11.11 -10.81
N LYS A 161 -0.07 11.36 -9.49
CA LYS A 161 0.27 12.65 -8.89
C LYS A 161 1.55 12.53 -8.09
N ASP A 162 2.48 13.45 -8.35
CA ASP A 162 3.70 13.60 -7.57
C ASP A 162 3.39 14.16 -6.19
N ARG A 163 4.18 13.77 -5.20
CA ARG A 163 4.13 14.34 -3.86
C ARG A 163 5.51 14.38 -3.24
N TYR A 164 5.63 15.19 -2.22
CA TYR A 164 6.80 15.20 -1.35
C TYR A 164 6.46 14.59 0.01
N THR A 165 7.45 13.93 0.61
CA THR A 165 7.39 13.43 1.98
C THR A 165 8.65 13.81 2.74
N ILE A 166 8.64 13.64 4.07
CA ILE A 166 9.75 14.04 4.94
C ILE A 166 10.97 13.14 4.78
N LEU A 167 12.15 13.72 4.86
CA LEU A 167 13.44 13.05 4.98
C LEU A 167 14.04 13.36 6.35
N SER A 168 14.19 12.35 7.22
CA SER A 168 14.83 12.59 8.51
C SER A 168 16.35 12.73 8.38
N PRO A 169 17.01 13.55 9.24
CA PRO A 169 18.49 13.65 9.25
C PRO A 169 19.16 12.29 9.44
N ARG A 170 18.60 11.45 10.29
CA ARG A 170 19.11 10.09 10.50
C ARG A 170 19.08 9.25 9.23
N LEU A 171 17.95 9.28 8.49
CA LEU A 171 17.83 8.53 7.25
C LEU A 171 18.79 9.07 6.18
N LEU A 172 18.97 10.38 6.08
CA LEU A 172 19.90 11.00 5.14
C LEU A 172 21.35 10.54 5.42
N THR A 173 21.77 10.50 6.68
CA THR A 173 23.12 10.03 7.06
C THR A 173 23.33 8.58 6.62
N GLU A 174 22.38 7.71 6.89
CA GLU A 174 22.46 6.30 6.49
C GLU A 174 22.43 6.14 4.95
N LEU A 175 21.62 6.94 4.24
CA LEU A 175 21.59 6.95 2.76
C LEU A 175 22.90 7.44 2.15
N ARG A 176 23.58 8.41 2.74
CA ARG A 176 24.92 8.87 2.32
C ARG A 176 25.95 7.75 2.47
N SER A 177 25.98 7.06 3.62
CA SER A 177 26.84 5.90 3.83
C SER A 177 26.57 4.79 2.81
N TYR A 178 25.31 4.55 2.51
CA TYR A 178 24.91 3.59 1.48
C TYR A 178 25.39 4.01 0.09
N TRP A 179 25.20 5.28 -0.27
CA TRP A 179 25.65 5.80 -1.56
C TRP A 179 27.15 5.68 -1.75
N LEU A 180 27.94 5.95 -0.70
CA LEU A 180 29.40 5.78 -0.73
C LEU A 180 29.80 4.33 -0.97
N ALA A 181 29.11 3.38 -0.35
CA ALA A 181 29.43 1.94 -0.42
C ALA A 181 28.94 1.25 -1.70
N TYR A 182 27.78 1.66 -2.23
CA TYR A 182 27.10 0.94 -3.34
C TYR A 182 27.08 1.70 -4.64
N ARG A 183 27.27 3.04 -4.62
CA ARG A 183 27.27 3.93 -5.80
C ARG A 183 26.10 3.65 -6.76
N PRO A 184 24.84 3.69 -6.30
CA PRO A 184 23.70 3.49 -7.18
C PRO A 184 23.67 4.59 -8.25
N SER A 185 23.31 4.22 -9.50
CA SER A 185 23.33 5.14 -10.63
C SER A 185 22.03 5.89 -10.81
N LEU A 186 20.92 5.19 -11.03
CA LEU A 186 19.60 5.76 -11.26
C LEU A 186 18.65 5.43 -10.09
N TRP A 187 18.44 4.15 -9.83
CA TRP A 187 17.51 3.71 -8.79
C TRP A 187 18.21 3.70 -7.44
N LEU A 188 17.60 4.31 -6.43
CA LEU A 188 18.19 4.35 -5.09
C LEU A 188 18.51 2.94 -4.57
N PHE A 189 17.60 2.00 -4.82
CA PHE A 189 17.78 0.59 -4.48
C PHE A 189 17.77 -0.26 -5.74
N GLU A 190 18.94 -0.43 -6.34
CA GLU A 190 19.11 -1.23 -7.56
C GLU A 190 19.57 -2.66 -7.29
N ASN A 191 19.33 -3.54 -8.26
CA ASN A 191 19.97 -4.85 -8.29
C ASN A 191 21.48 -4.65 -8.59
N LYS A 192 22.34 -5.34 -7.81
CA LYS A 192 23.80 -5.18 -7.95
C LYS A 192 24.32 -5.59 -9.33
N ILE A 193 23.68 -6.59 -9.96
CA ILE A 193 24.14 -7.17 -11.24
C ILE A 193 23.48 -6.44 -12.41
N THR A 194 22.15 -6.38 -12.45
CA THR A 194 21.40 -5.85 -13.60
C THR A 194 21.31 -4.32 -13.60
N LYS A 195 21.65 -3.66 -12.50
CA LYS A 195 21.47 -2.21 -12.31
C LYS A 195 20.03 -1.71 -12.44
N GLU A 196 19.08 -2.62 -12.54
CA GLU A 196 17.66 -2.33 -12.56
C GLU A 196 17.11 -2.13 -11.14
N ARG A 197 15.93 -1.53 -11.06
CA ARG A 197 15.20 -1.40 -9.80
C ARG A 197 14.88 -2.76 -9.18
N LEU A 198 14.74 -2.81 -7.87
CA LEU A 198 14.28 -4.00 -7.18
C LEU A 198 12.89 -4.41 -7.65
N THR A 199 12.66 -5.70 -7.80
CA THR A 199 11.30 -6.23 -8.02
C THR A 199 10.43 -6.01 -6.76
N ARG A 200 9.12 -5.94 -6.92
CA ARG A 200 8.20 -5.77 -5.78
C ARG A 200 8.25 -6.91 -4.76
N SER A 201 8.70 -8.09 -5.15
CA SER A 201 8.87 -9.25 -4.25
C SER A 201 10.07 -9.09 -3.33
N THR A 202 11.14 -8.42 -3.77
CA THR A 202 12.37 -8.27 -2.99
C THR A 202 12.17 -7.58 -1.63
N PRO A 203 11.51 -6.42 -1.51
CA PRO A 203 11.22 -5.82 -0.20
C PRO A 203 10.36 -6.70 0.72
N HIS A 204 9.45 -7.51 0.16
CA HIS A 204 8.68 -8.47 0.95
C HIS A 204 9.57 -9.56 1.56
N LEU A 205 10.52 -10.10 0.78
CA LEU A 205 11.47 -11.10 1.26
C LEU A 205 12.41 -10.51 2.32
N ILE A 206 12.94 -9.30 2.08
CA ILE A 206 13.74 -8.55 3.04
C ILE A 206 12.99 -8.39 4.36
N PHE A 207 11.75 -7.94 4.29
CA PHE A 207 10.89 -7.70 5.45
C PHE A 207 10.62 -8.98 6.25
N LYS A 208 10.24 -10.07 5.58
CA LYS A 208 10.02 -11.37 6.25
C LYS A 208 11.28 -11.88 6.95
N ALA A 209 12.43 -11.77 6.30
CA ALA A 209 13.71 -12.16 6.89
C ALA A 209 14.06 -11.29 8.11
N ALA A 210 13.80 -9.97 8.05
CA ALA A 210 14.02 -9.06 9.15
C ALA A 210 13.11 -9.34 10.35
N LEU A 211 11.81 -9.61 10.13
CA LEU A 211 10.87 -10.01 11.20
C LEU A 211 11.36 -11.26 11.93
N LYS A 212 11.78 -12.29 11.17
CA LYS A 212 12.30 -13.53 11.76
C LYS A 212 13.53 -13.27 12.61
N LYS A 213 14.48 -12.45 12.15
CA LYS A 213 15.69 -12.11 12.87
C LYS A 213 15.43 -11.26 14.12
N ALA A 214 14.45 -10.36 14.04
CA ALA A 214 14.04 -9.52 15.17
C ALA A 214 13.12 -10.25 16.17
N ALA A 215 12.81 -11.54 15.95
CA ALA A 215 11.86 -12.33 16.74
C ALA A 215 10.48 -11.67 16.89
N ILE A 216 10.02 -10.93 15.87
CA ILE A 216 8.71 -10.27 15.88
C ILE A 216 7.66 -11.25 15.35
N THR A 217 6.72 -11.65 16.21
CA THR A 217 5.67 -12.64 15.92
C THR A 217 4.34 -12.03 15.43
N LYS A 218 4.22 -10.70 15.44
CA LYS A 218 3.03 -9.99 14.97
C LYS A 218 2.70 -10.34 13.52
N ASN A 219 1.40 -10.45 13.22
CA ASN A 219 0.92 -10.66 11.86
C ASN A 219 0.88 -9.35 11.07
N VAL A 220 2.04 -8.81 10.78
CA VAL A 220 2.23 -7.55 10.06
C VAL A 220 2.75 -7.79 8.65
N THR A 221 2.43 -6.88 7.75
CA THR A 221 2.94 -6.87 6.37
C THR A 221 3.93 -5.72 6.18
N PHE A 222 4.66 -5.71 5.06
CA PHE A 222 5.51 -4.56 4.70
C PHE A 222 4.74 -3.21 4.75
N HIS A 223 3.46 -3.22 4.41
CA HIS A 223 2.59 -2.04 4.51
C HIS A 223 2.37 -1.57 5.96
N GLY A 224 2.60 -2.44 6.93
CA GLY A 224 2.61 -2.11 8.36
C GLY A 224 3.63 -1.04 8.72
N LEU A 225 4.78 -0.96 8.02
CA LEU A 225 5.76 0.12 8.19
C LEU A 225 5.14 1.49 7.90
N ARG A 226 4.42 1.58 6.80
CA ARG A 226 3.70 2.81 6.42
C ARG A 226 2.53 3.11 7.37
N HIS A 227 1.84 2.09 7.87
CA HIS A 227 0.81 2.28 8.91
C HIS A 227 1.42 2.83 10.21
N SER A 228 2.57 2.28 10.62
CA SER A 228 3.29 2.75 11.81
C SER A 228 3.80 4.18 11.65
N PHE A 229 4.29 4.57 10.47
CA PHE A 229 4.65 5.95 10.17
C PHE A 229 3.48 6.91 10.44
N ALA A 230 2.31 6.63 9.86
CA ALA A 230 1.14 7.49 10.03
C ALA A 230 0.66 7.54 11.49
N SER A 231 0.65 6.39 12.18
CA SER A 231 0.23 6.32 13.58
C SER A 231 1.18 7.07 14.49
N HIS A 232 2.50 6.91 14.30
CA HIS A 232 3.51 7.60 15.12
C HIS A 232 3.55 9.11 14.88
N LEU A 233 3.28 9.57 13.65
CA LEU A 233 3.09 11.02 13.38
C LEU A 233 1.87 11.57 14.12
N LEU A 234 0.78 10.83 14.10
CA LEU A 234 -0.44 11.23 14.80
C LEU A 234 -0.24 11.24 16.32
N GLU A 235 0.48 10.23 16.87
CA GLU A 235 0.88 10.20 18.28
C GLU A 235 1.82 11.34 18.66
N ALA A 236 2.61 11.83 17.71
CA ALA A 236 3.48 12.99 17.87
C ALA A 236 2.73 14.34 17.71
N GLY A 237 1.41 14.32 17.51
CA GLY A 237 0.58 15.53 17.41
C GLY A 237 0.49 16.14 16.00
N VAL A 238 1.01 15.47 14.96
CA VAL A 238 0.87 15.95 13.58
C VAL A 238 -0.59 15.83 13.16
N ASP A 239 -1.14 16.89 12.58
CA ASP A 239 -2.52 16.91 12.14
C ASP A 239 -2.80 15.89 11.00
N ILE A 240 -4.04 15.44 10.94
CA ILE A 240 -4.45 14.37 10.02
C ILE A 240 -4.37 14.80 8.54
N ARG A 241 -4.51 16.08 8.24
CA ARG A 241 -4.43 16.61 6.87
C ARG A 241 -3.00 16.58 6.37
N THR A 242 -2.06 17.00 7.19
CA THR A 242 -0.61 16.87 6.92
C THR A 242 -0.23 15.42 6.67
N ILE A 243 -0.67 14.50 7.53
CA ILE A 243 -0.43 13.06 7.33
C ILE A 243 -1.05 12.57 6.02
N GLN A 244 -2.25 13.02 5.67
CA GLN A 244 -2.89 12.68 4.39
C GLN A 244 -2.04 13.10 3.20
N ILE A 245 -1.48 14.32 3.23
CA ILE A 245 -0.62 14.87 2.16
C ILE A 245 0.67 14.05 2.05
N LEU A 246 1.39 13.86 3.16
CA LEU A 246 2.63 13.08 3.21
C LEU A 246 2.44 11.65 2.68
N MET A 247 1.34 11.03 3.01
CA MET A 247 1.01 9.68 2.54
C MET A 247 0.46 9.63 1.11
N GLY A 248 0.03 10.75 0.52
CA GLY A 248 -0.63 10.78 -0.78
C GLY A 248 -1.93 9.96 -0.80
N HIS A 249 -2.78 10.19 0.20
CA HIS A 249 -4.12 9.63 0.22
C HIS A 249 -5.11 10.57 -0.48
N SER A 250 -5.79 10.08 -1.50
CA SER A 250 -6.81 10.85 -2.24
C SER A 250 -8.04 11.19 -1.38
N SER A 251 -8.29 10.41 -0.33
CA SER A 251 -9.41 10.62 0.60
C SER A 251 -8.92 10.64 2.04
N ILE A 252 -9.40 11.60 2.82
CA ILE A 252 -9.14 11.70 4.26
C ILE A 252 -9.65 10.47 5.02
N THR A 253 -10.72 9.84 4.54
CA THR A 253 -11.27 8.60 5.12
C THR A 253 -10.23 7.48 5.19
N THR A 254 -9.27 7.46 4.26
CA THR A 254 -8.17 6.50 4.29
C THR A 254 -7.21 6.79 5.44
N THR A 255 -7.00 8.05 5.78
CA THR A 255 -6.12 8.49 6.88
C THR A 255 -6.86 8.43 8.23
N ALA A 256 -8.16 8.67 8.25
CA ALA A 256 -8.99 8.62 9.46
C ALA A 256 -8.96 7.26 10.19
N LYS A 257 -8.51 6.19 9.52
CA LYS A 257 -8.29 4.89 10.15
C LYS A 257 -7.27 4.94 11.29
N TYR A 258 -6.37 5.91 11.27
CA TYR A 258 -5.34 6.07 12.31
C TYR A 258 -5.84 6.84 13.55
N LEU A 259 -6.99 7.55 13.47
CA LEU A 259 -7.57 8.29 14.60
C LEU A 259 -7.86 7.41 15.83
N HIS A 260 -8.09 6.11 15.63
CA HIS A 260 -8.29 5.17 16.74
C HIS A 260 -7.05 5.02 17.63
N VAL A 261 -5.85 5.27 17.07
CA VAL A 261 -4.58 5.20 17.81
C VAL A 261 -4.37 6.48 18.63
N ALA A 262 -4.82 7.64 18.12
CA ALA A 262 -4.69 8.93 18.79
C ALA A 262 -5.53 9.08 20.06
N ARG A 263 -6.48 8.18 20.31
CA ARG A 263 -7.30 8.21 21.55
C ARG A 263 -6.48 8.16 22.84
N LYS A 264 -5.24 7.67 22.79
CA LYS A 264 -4.34 7.72 23.96
C LYS A 264 -3.96 9.15 24.38
N ASN A 265 -4.07 10.13 23.50
CA ASN A 265 -3.71 11.53 23.79
C ASN A 265 -4.90 12.39 24.22
N LEU A 266 -6.13 11.84 24.26
CA LEU A 266 -7.30 12.63 24.67
C LEU A 266 -7.20 13.13 26.09
N GLY A 267 -6.53 12.39 27.00
CA GLY A 267 -6.31 12.80 28.38
C GLY A 267 -5.32 13.96 28.56
N SER A 268 -4.55 14.31 27.53
CA SER A 268 -3.60 15.44 27.55
C SER A 268 -4.20 16.74 26.96
N ILE A 269 -5.42 16.68 26.42
CA ILE A 269 -6.09 17.85 25.83
C ILE A 269 -6.66 18.67 26.98
N LYS A 270 -6.17 19.91 27.12
CA LYS A 270 -6.74 20.89 28.04
C LYS A 270 -8.08 21.36 27.52
N SER A 271 -9.08 21.45 28.38
CA SER A 271 -10.37 22.06 28.04
C SER A 271 -10.18 23.50 27.56
N PRO A 272 -10.91 23.95 26.54
CA PRO A 272 -10.93 25.38 26.19
C PRO A 272 -11.26 26.28 27.39
N LEU A 273 -12.07 25.79 28.32
CA LEU A 273 -12.39 26.51 29.57
C LEU A 273 -11.13 26.70 30.42
N ASP A 274 -10.27 25.70 30.55
CA ASP A 274 -9.04 25.81 31.32
C ASP A 274 -8.06 26.81 30.68
N LEU A 275 -8.11 26.99 29.37
CA LEU A 275 -7.28 27.94 28.62
C LEU A 275 -7.70 29.41 28.88
N LEU A 276 -8.95 29.65 29.28
CA LEU A 276 -9.43 31.00 29.63
C LEU A 276 -8.87 31.50 30.96
N TYR A 277 -8.43 30.58 31.83
CA TYR A 277 -7.93 30.91 33.18
C TYR A 277 -6.41 30.68 33.30
N VAL A 278 -5.68 30.53 32.21
CA VAL A 278 -4.22 30.54 32.23
C VAL A 278 -3.75 31.96 32.53
N PRO A 279 -3.05 32.24 33.65
CA PRO A 279 -2.51 33.57 33.91
C PRO A 279 -1.58 34.00 32.78
N ASP A 280 -1.73 35.22 32.31
CA ASP A 280 -0.90 35.84 31.29
C ASP A 280 0.56 35.93 31.82
N THR A 281 1.39 34.92 31.53
CA THR A 281 2.81 34.89 31.89
C THR A 281 3.67 35.68 30.91
N LYS A 282 3.14 36.77 30.35
CA LYS A 282 3.90 37.79 29.64
C LYS A 282 3.87 39.09 30.42
N LYS A 283 4.60 39.18 31.50
CA LYS A 283 5.18 40.40 32.05
C LYS A 283 6.48 40.02 32.73
N PHE A 284 7.54 40.17 31.98
CA PHE A 284 8.84 40.77 32.32
C PHE A 284 9.82 40.47 31.19
#